data_6718feb0ada4c27336ef4d657ec9b8ae
#
_entry.id   6718feb0ada4c27336ef4d657ec9b8ae
#
_cell.length_a   1.000
_cell.length_b   1.000
_cell.length_c   1.000
_cell.angle_alpha   90.00
_cell.angle_beta   90.00
_cell.angle_gamma   90.00
#
_symmetry.space_group_name_H-M   'P 1'
#
loop_
_entity.id
_entity.type
_entity.pdbx_description
1 polymer ?
#
loop_
_entity_poly.entity_id
_entity_poly.type
_entity_poly.pdbx_seq_one_letter_code
_entity_poly.pdbx_strand_id
1 'polypeptide(L)'
;EGSLALGAGKVRTLFKVVLPSALPGIMSAIILSMGRVVSESAPFMYTMGSTIMPMPESFLSSGTTLAVALYKLAGEGRHTDEAYATAFVLLVIVLGLNLLASFIEKKLNKKLQGDTNAVRSVKRKNIGRKKRES
;
A
#
# COMPACT_ATOMS: atom_id res chain seq x y z
N GLU A 1 -18.12 16.24 10.94
CA GLU A 1 -19.22 17.19 11.19
C GLU A 1 -19.05 17.92 12.52
N GLY A 2 -18.75 17.22 13.65
CA GLY A 2 -18.58 17.83 14.96
C GLY A 2 -17.52 18.93 15.05
N SER A 3 -16.40 18.82 14.35
CA SER A 3 -15.34 19.84 14.32
C SER A 3 -15.76 21.10 13.55
N LEU A 4 -16.58 20.93 12.52
CA LEU A 4 -17.14 22.05 11.74
C LEU A 4 -18.22 22.77 12.54
N ALA A 5 -19.06 22.04 13.28
CA ALA A 5 -20.05 22.61 14.19
C ALA A 5 -19.43 23.47 15.31
N LEU A 6 -18.20 23.14 15.73
CA LEU A 6 -17.40 23.90 16.69
C LEU A 6 -16.61 25.08 16.06
N GLY A 7 -16.89 25.45 14.79
CA GLY A 7 -16.28 26.57 14.12
C GLY A 7 -14.87 26.33 13.54
N ALA A 8 -14.42 25.08 13.49
CA ALA A 8 -13.13 24.77 12.87
C ALA A 8 -13.19 24.93 11.35
N GLY A 9 -12.19 25.60 10.76
CA GLY A 9 -12.08 25.74 9.31
C GLY A 9 -11.96 24.39 8.60
N LYS A 10 -12.54 24.27 7.39
CA LYS A 10 -12.56 23.03 6.58
C LYS A 10 -11.17 22.41 6.37
N VAL A 11 -10.18 23.24 6.04
CA VAL A 11 -8.79 22.79 5.81
C VAL A 11 -8.18 22.23 7.10
N ARG A 12 -8.39 22.88 8.22
CA ARG A 12 -7.88 22.43 9.52
C ARG A 12 -8.53 21.10 9.95
N THR A 13 -9.82 20.95 9.71
CA THR A 13 -10.55 19.71 9.96
C THR A 13 -10.01 18.57 9.08
N LEU A 14 -9.76 18.83 7.80
CA LEU A 14 -9.22 17.84 6.89
C LEU A 14 -7.86 17.30 7.37
N PHE A 15 -6.91 18.18 7.64
CA PHE A 15 -5.55 17.76 8.00
C PHE A 15 -5.40 17.26 9.45
N LYS A 16 -6.20 17.76 10.40
CA LYS A 16 -6.06 17.38 11.81
C LYS A 16 -7.01 16.27 12.28
N VAL A 17 -8.09 16.04 11.56
CA VAL A 17 -9.12 15.07 11.98
C VAL A 17 -9.31 13.99 10.92
N VAL A 18 -9.62 14.38 9.68
CA VAL A 18 -10.00 13.41 8.62
C VAL A 18 -8.78 12.62 8.14
N LEU A 19 -7.71 13.30 7.79
CA LEU A 19 -6.51 12.66 7.23
C LEU A 19 -5.87 11.67 8.22
N PRO A 20 -5.64 11.99 9.49
CA PRO A 20 -5.11 11.02 10.45
C PRO A 20 -6.03 9.82 10.70
N SER A 21 -7.34 10.02 10.69
CA SER A 21 -8.30 8.93 10.86
C SER A 21 -8.41 8.03 9.63
N ALA A 22 -8.14 8.56 8.42
CA ALA A 22 -8.16 7.83 7.16
C ALA A 22 -6.84 7.12 6.84
N LEU A 23 -5.73 7.49 7.49
CA LEU A 23 -4.40 6.93 7.25
C LEU A 23 -4.35 5.40 7.20
N PRO A 24 -4.97 4.65 8.13
CA PRO A 24 -4.96 3.19 8.06
C PRO A 24 -5.56 2.65 6.76
N GLY A 25 -6.69 3.19 6.32
CA GLY A 25 -7.33 2.80 5.07
C GLY A 25 -6.52 3.17 3.83
N ILE A 26 -5.88 4.35 3.83
CA ILE A 26 -4.99 4.78 2.75
C ILE A 26 -3.79 3.82 2.64
N MET A 27 -3.19 3.43 3.75
CA MET A 27 -2.07 2.50 3.75
C MET A 27 -2.46 1.12 3.21
N SER A 28 -3.61 0.59 3.64
CA SER A 28 -4.14 -0.68 3.11
C SER A 28 -4.40 -0.61 1.60
N ALA A 29 -4.94 0.50 1.12
CA ALA A 29 -5.18 0.71 -0.31
C ALA A 29 -3.88 0.77 -1.13
N ILE A 30 -2.84 1.44 -0.61
CA ILE A 30 -1.51 1.49 -1.25
C ILE A 30 -0.91 0.08 -1.35
N ILE A 31 -0.96 -0.70 -0.28
CA ILE A 31 -0.43 -2.07 -0.24
C ILE A 31 -1.11 -2.96 -1.27
N LEU A 32 -2.44 -2.91 -1.30
CA LEU A 32 -3.24 -3.68 -2.27
C LEU A 32 -2.91 -3.28 -3.71
N SER A 33 -2.75 -1.98 -3.97
CA SER A 33 -2.39 -1.44 -5.28
C SER A 33 -0.99 -1.88 -5.72
N MET A 34 -0.01 -1.90 -4.82
CA MET A 34 1.35 -2.37 -5.12
C MET A 34 1.36 -3.84 -5.54
N GLY A 35 0.67 -4.72 -4.80
CA GLY A 35 0.56 -6.14 -5.18
C GLY A 35 -0.08 -6.33 -6.55
N ARG A 36 -1.08 -5.53 -6.87
CA ARG A 36 -1.76 -5.56 -8.16
C ARG A 36 -0.87 -5.10 -9.31
N VAL A 37 -0.20 -3.96 -9.18
CA VAL A 37 0.71 -3.42 -10.21
C VAL A 37 1.83 -4.42 -10.55
N VAL A 38 2.42 -5.06 -9.55
CA VAL A 38 3.50 -6.06 -9.79
C VAL A 38 2.98 -7.31 -10.50
N SER A 39 1.72 -7.69 -10.25
CA SER A 39 1.12 -8.91 -10.83
C SER A 39 0.51 -8.70 -12.21
N GLU A 40 0.19 -7.46 -12.60
CA GLU A 40 -0.47 -7.18 -13.87
C GLU A 40 0.53 -7.15 -15.03
N SER A 41 0.26 -7.96 -16.07
CA SER A 41 1.06 -8.00 -17.31
C SER A 41 0.45 -7.17 -18.44
N ALA A 42 -0.89 -7.13 -18.54
CA ALA A 42 -1.58 -6.56 -19.69
C ALA A 42 -1.28 -5.06 -19.94
N PRO A 43 -1.38 -4.15 -18.97
CA PRO A 43 -1.07 -2.74 -19.20
C PRO A 43 0.37 -2.52 -19.66
N PHE A 44 1.31 -3.24 -19.06
CA PHE A 44 2.74 -3.11 -19.39
C PHE A 44 3.10 -3.66 -20.77
N MET A 45 2.41 -4.71 -21.20
CA MET A 45 2.60 -5.27 -22.53
C MET A 45 2.27 -4.26 -23.66
N TYR A 46 1.26 -3.42 -23.43
CA TYR A 46 0.85 -2.41 -24.41
C TYR A 46 1.66 -1.11 -24.30
N THR A 47 2.22 -0.79 -23.14
CA THR A 47 2.90 0.49 -22.91
C THR A 47 4.41 0.42 -22.99
N MET A 48 5.03 -0.62 -22.47
CA MET A 48 6.49 -0.79 -22.44
C MET A 48 7.03 -1.71 -23.56
N GLY A 49 6.16 -2.42 -24.22
CA GLY A 49 6.52 -3.44 -25.20
C GLY A 49 6.53 -4.84 -24.61
N SER A 50 6.64 -5.81 -25.51
CA SER A 50 6.52 -7.22 -25.18
C SER A 50 7.75 -8.05 -25.52
N THR A 51 8.84 -7.42 -25.94
CA THR A 51 10.08 -8.12 -26.28
C THR A 51 10.93 -8.33 -25.04
N ILE A 52 11.34 -9.57 -24.80
CA ILE A 52 12.31 -9.87 -23.75
C ILE A 52 13.66 -9.34 -24.23
N MET A 53 14.06 -8.22 -23.71
CA MET A 53 15.32 -7.54 -24.01
C MET A 53 16.25 -7.53 -22.81
N PRO A 54 17.57 -7.38 -23.01
CA PRO A 54 18.48 -7.07 -21.92
C PRO A 54 18.04 -5.77 -21.21
N MET A 55 18.63 -5.51 -20.06
CA MET A 55 18.26 -4.40 -19.20
C MET A 55 18.20 -3.07 -19.97
N PRO A 56 17.16 -2.25 -19.83
CA PRO A 56 17.02 -1.01 -20.57
C PRO A 56 18.14 -0.02 -20.20
N GLU A 57 18.79 0.55 -21.20
CA GLU A 57 19.88 1.52 -21.02
C GLU A 57 19.38 2.93 -20.66
N SER A 58 18.10 3.21 -20.88
CA SER A 58 17.48 4.52 -20.65
C SER A 58 16.02 4.37 -20.19
N PHE A 59 15.52 5.37 -19.44
CA PHE A 59 14.10 5.44 -19.05
C PHE A 59 13.11 5.50 -20.21
N LEU A 60 13.57 5.85 -21.41
CA LEU A 60 12.74 5.93 -22.62
C LEU A 60 12.91 4.68 -23.50
N SER A 61 13.75 3.74 -23.13
CA SER A 61 13.90 2.48 -23.89
C SER A 61 12.80 1.49 -23.51
N SER A 62 12.49 0.61 -24.45
CA SER A 62 11.55 -0.50 -24.23
C SER A 62 12.07 -1.41 -23.13
N GLY A 63 11.18 -1.90 -22.29
CA GLY A 63 11.49 -2.81 -21.18
C GLY A 63 10.45 -3.91 -21.06
N THR A 64 10.75 -4.92 -20.24
CA THR A 64 9.82 -6.03 -19.96
C THR A 64 9.72 -6.26 -18.48
N THR A 65 8.50 -6.30 -17.95
CA THR A 65 8.28 -6.70 -16.56
C THR A 65 8.31 -8.21 -16.41
N LEU A 66 8.59 -8.68 -15.20
CA LEU A 66 8.65 -10.11 -14.91
C LEU A 66 7.30 -10.80 -15.20
N ALA A 67 6.18 -10.11 -14.98
CA ALA A 67 4.84 -10.60 -15.28
C ALA A 67 4.60 -10.74 -16.79
N VAL A 68 5.08 -9.79 -17.60
CA VAL A 68 5.03 -9.87 -19.08
C VAL A 68 5.93 -10.97 -19.60
N ALA A 69 7.15 -11.13 -19.05
CA ALA A 69 8.05 -12.21 -19.41
C ALA A 69 7.42 -13.57 -19.13
N LEU A 70 6.83 -13.76 -17.96
CA LEU A 70 6.10 -14.99 -17.61
C LEU A 70 4.97 -15.28 -18.61
N TYR A 71 4.14 -14.27 -18.92
CA TYR A 71 3.05 -14.43 -19.87
C TYR A 71 3.51 -14.91 -21.24
N LYS A 72 4.63 -14.38 -21.75
CA LYS A 72 5.21 -14.78 -23.02
C LYS A 72 5.80 -16.18 -22.98
N LEU A 73 6.65 -16.47 -22.01
CA LEU A 73 7.28 -17.77 -21.84
C LEU A 73 6.24 -18.90 -21.72
N ALA A 74 5.16 -18.64 -20.96
CA ALA A 74 4.05 -19.58 -20.81
C ALA A 74 3.23 -19.73 -22.11
N GLY A 75 3.04 -18.63 -22.87
CA GLY A 75 2.24 -18.63 -24.09
C GLY A 75 2.93 -19.30 -25.29
N GLU A 76 4.25 -19.22 -25.37
CA GLU A 76 5.03 -19.79 -26.48
C GLU A 76 5.25 -21.30 -26.36
N GLY A 77 5.06 -21.89 -25.18
CA GLY A 77 5.15 -23.34 -24.94
C GLY A 77 6.53 -23.98 -25.18
N ARG A 78 7.50 -23.19 -25.59
CA ARG A 78 8.88 -23.65 -25.92
C ARG A 78 9.83 -23.65 -24.73
N HIS A 79 9.54 -22.81 -23.72
CA HIS A 79 10.40 -22.52 -22.58
C HIS A 79 9.65 -22.72 -21.27
N THR A 80 9.03 -23.87 -21.08
CA THR A 80 8.22 -24.19 -19.91
C THR A 80 9.03 -24.13 -18.61
N ASP A 81 10.27 -24.58 -18.62
CA ASP A 81 11.13 -24.57 -17.44
C ASP A 81 11.50 -23.13 -17.02
N GLU A 82 11.76 -22.27 -17.98
CA GLU A 82 12.02 -20.84 -17.73
C GLU A 82 10.75 -20.13 -17.24
N ALA A 83 9.57 -20.51 -17.76
CA ALA A 83 8.29 -19.99 -17.30
C ALA A 83 8.02 -20.36 -15.83
N TYR A 84 8.26 -21.61 -15.43
CA TYR A 84 8.13 -22.05 -14.03
C TYR A 84 9.11 -21.32 -13.11
N ALA A 85 10.36 -21.19 -13.51
CA ALA A 85 11.36 -20.44 -12.75
C ALA A 85 10.94 -18.96 -12.56
N THR A 86 10.48 -18.31 -13.63
CA THR A 86 10.00 -16.94 -13.62
C THR A 86 8.77 -16.79 -12.73
N ALA A 87 7.82 -17.73 -12.80
CA ALA A 87 6.63 -17.76 -11.94
C ALA A 87 7.00 -17.87 -10.46
N PHE A 88 7.95 -18.76 -10.13
CA PHE A 88 8.43 -18.94 -8.77
C PHE A 88 9.08 -17.64 -8.21
N VAL A 89 9.96 -17.01 -8.99
CA VAL A 89 10.58 -15.75 -8.60
C VAL A 89 9.55 -14.65 -8.40
N LEU A 90 8.58 -14.52 -9.32
CA LEU A 90 7.48 -13.56 -9.21
C LEU A 90 6.65 -13.80 -7.94
N LEU A 91 6.32 -15.06 -7.66
CA LEU A 91 5.59 -15.45 -6.45
C LEU A 91 6.33 -15.01 -5.17
N VAL A 92 7.63 -15.30 -5.09
CA VAL A 92 8.46 -14.94 -3.93
C VAL A 92 8.52 -13.41 -3.76
N ILE A 93 8.69 -12.66 -4.85
CA ILE A 93 8.71 -11.19 -4.83
C ILE A 93 7.37 -10.64 -4.34
N VAL A 94 6.25 -11.11 -4.89
CA VAL A 94 4.91 -10.63 -4.51
C VAL A 94 4.59 -10.96 -3.07
N LEU A 95 4.89 -12.17 -2.61
CA LEU A 95 4.73 -12.55 -1.20
C LEU A 95 5.60 -11.70 -0.28
N GLY A 96 6.87 -11.49 -0.64
CA GLY A 96 7.78 -10.64 0.13
C GLY A 96 7.30 -9.21 0.24
N LEU A 97 6.85 -8.61 -0.86
CA LEU A 97 6.27 -7.26 -0.86
C LEU A 97 5.01 -7.17 -0.01
N ASN A 98 4.09 -8.13 -0.11
CA ASN A 98 2.87 -8.15 0.68
C ASN A 98 3.14 -8.33 2.18
N LEU A 99 4.09 -9.18 2.56
CA LEU A 99 4.49 -9.34 3.95
C LEU A 99 5.15 -8.07 4.51
N LEU A 100 6.06 -7.46 3.74
CA LEU A 100 6.73 -6.22 4.13
C LEU A 100 5.71 -5.08 4.30
N ALA A 101 4.80 -4.94 3.35
CA ALA A 101 3.74 -3.95 3.38
C ALA A 101 2.81 -4.14 4.59
N SER A 102 2.37 -5.37 4.86
CA SER A 102 1.54 -5.70 6.04
C SER A 102 2.28 -5.43 7.36
N PHE A 103 3.58 -5.65 7.40
CA PHE A 103 4.40 -5.35 8.58
C PHE A 103 4.46 -3.83 8.83
N ILE A 104 4.68 -3.04 7.79
CA ILE A 104 4.70 -1.57 7.87
C ILE A 104 3.34 -1.05 8.33
N GLU A 105 2.25 -1.56 7.76
CA GLU A 105 0.88 -1.20 8.15
C GLU A 105 0.61 -1.46 9.63
N LYS A 106 0.93 -2.66 10.13
CA LYS A 106 0.75 -3.01 11.55
C LYS A 106 1.55 -2.10 12.47
N LYS A 107 2.78 -1.77 12.09
CA LYS A 107 3.64 -0.87 12.86
C LYS A 107 3.09 0.55 12.91
N LEU A 108 2.58 1.04 11.79
CA LEU A 108 1.98 2.38 11.69
C LEU A 108 0.67 2.46 12.48
N ASN A 109 -0.22 1.48 12.32
CA ASN A 109 -1.49 1.41 13.03
C ASN A 109 -1.30 1.34 14.55
N LYS A 110 -0.31 0.57 15.01
CA LYS A 110 0.03 0.50 16.45
C LYS A 110 0.45 1.86 17.01
N LYS A 111 1.23 2.61 16.24
CA LYS A 111 1.69 3.96 16.65
C LYS A 111 0.53 4.96 16.71
N LEU A 112 -0.35 4.96 15.71
CA LEU A 112 -1.51 5.84 15.65
C LEU A 112 -2.56 5.51 16.72
N GLN A 113 -2.80 4.24 17.02
CA GLN A 113 -3.72 3.82 18.08
C GLN A 113 -3.17 4.10 19.47
N GLY A 114 -1.85 4.04 19.68
CA GLY A 114 -1.20 4.41 20.94
C GLY A 114 -1.51 5.86 21.34
N ASP A 115 -1.37 6.79 20.41
CA ASP A 115 -1.64 8.21 20.63
C ASP A 115 -3.13 8.47 20.92
N THR A 116 -4.03 7.81 20.21
CA THR A 116 -5.48 7.96 20.42
C THR A 116 -5.91 7.43 21.78
N ASN A 117 -5.35 6.33 22.24
CA ASN A 117 -5.65 5.77 23.57
C ASN A 117 -5.09 6.63 24.70
N ALA A 118 -3.92 7.23 24.52
CA ALA A 118 -3.34 8.17 25.47
C ALA A 118 -4.25 9.40 25.67
N VAL A 119 -4.72 9.99 24.58
CA VAL A 119 -5.66 11.13 24.62
C VAL A 119 -6.98 10.76 25.28
N ARG A 120 -7.53 9.57 24.99
CA ARG A 120 -8.77 9.07 25.61
C ARG A 120 -8.61 8.83 27.13
N SER A 121 -7.48 8.33 27.57
CA SER A 121 -7.21 8.07 28.99
C SER A 121 -7.12 9.36 29.80
N VAL A 122 -6.44 10.38 29.26
CA VAL A 122 -6.36 11.71 29.87
C VAL A 122 -7.74 12.37 29.97
N LYS A 123 -8.56 12.26 28.91
CA LYS A 123 -9.93 12.80 28.91
C LYS A 123 -10.84 12.12 29.94
N ARG A 124 -10.74 10.79 30.08
CA ARG A 124 -11.49 10.04 31.12
C ARG A 124 -11.09 10.45 32.53
N LYS A 125 -9.78 10.65 32.77
CA LYS A 125 -9.26 11.07 34.06
C LYS A 125 -9.77 12.46 34.48
N ASN A 126 -9.81 13.39 33.54
CA ASN A 126 -10.29 14.75 33.78
C ASN A 126 -11.82 14.81 34.06
N ILE A 127 -12.60 14.00 33.34
CA ILE A 127 -14.04 13.91 33.58
C ILE A 127 -14.35 13.28 34.96
N GLY A 128 -13.60 12.24 35.34
CA GLY A 128 -13.74 11.60 36.65
C GLY A 128 -13.37 12.52 37.84
N ARG A 129 -12.37 13.39 37.61
CA ARG A 129 -11.96 14.39 38.61
C ARG A 129 -13.05 15.45 38.84
N LYS A 130 -13.60 15.97 37.73
CA LYS A 130 -14.65 16.99 37.79
C LYS A 130 -15.96 16.50 38.45
N LYS A 131 -16.23 15.18 38.39
CA LYS A 131 -17.40 14.55 39.01
C LYS A 131 -17.23 14.27 40.51
N ARG A 132 -16.02 14.37 41.05
CA ARG A 132 -15.71 14.22 42.48
C ARG A 132 -15.68 15.57 43.22
N GLU A 133 -15.54 16.66 42.48
CA GLU A 133 -15.47 18.03 42.99
C GLU A 133 -16.85 18.75 42.95
N SER A 134 -17.86 18.11 42.37
CA SER A 134 -19.26 18.51 42.35
C SER A 134 -20.12 17.66 43.30
#